data_60601a8b7c0ee5a3198316b7e8a0ee22
#
_entry.id   60601a8b7c0ee5a3198316b7e8a0ee22
#
_cell.length_a   1.000
_cell.length_b   1.000
_cell.length_c   1.000
_cell.angle_alpha   90.00
_cell.angle_beta   90.00
_cell.angle_gamma   90.00
#
_symmetry.space_group_name_H-M   'P 1'
#
loop_
_entity.id
_entity.type
_entity.pdbx_description
1 polymer ?
#
loop_
_entity_poly.entity_id
_entity_poly.type
_entity_poly.pdbx_seq_one_letter_code
_entity_poly.pdbx_strand_id
1 'polypeptide(L)'
;MTTRFSQIAGHQRSLDILRRCLADGRLHHSMIFNGPEAVGKRTVAVALAAALNCPRASDEACGSCPSCRKIEKQIHPDVRYLTLERTVIPIDAIRRLREEAAYRPFEGRRRVFIVDQAARMSIDAQNALLKTLEEPSASSCLILITSRL
;
A
#
# COMPACT_ATOMS: atom_id res chain seq x y z
N MET A 1 -5.48 -7.58 12.66
CA MET A 1 -4.56 -7.61 11.49
C MET A 1 -3.19 -7.14 11.93
N THR A 2 -2.14 -7.84 11.55
CA THR A 2 -0.78 -7.46 11.98
C THR A 2 -0.25 -6.23 11.23
N THR A 3 0.55 -5.42 11.90
CA THR A 3 1.26 -4.27 11.32
C THR A 3 2.78 -4.48 11.29
N ARG A 4 3.26 -5.64 11.69
CA ARG A 4 4.70 -5.93 11.76
C ARG A 4 5.06 -7.11 10.86
N PHE A 5 6.14 -6.95 10.10
CA PHE A 5 6.67 -8.03 9.25
C PHE A 5 7.03 -9.28 10.04
N SER A 6 7.57 -9.09 11.24
CA SER A 6 7.97 -10.20 12.11
C SER A 6 6.80 -11.08 12.55
N GLN A 7 5.57 -10.61 12.45
CA GLN A 7 4.36 -11.36 12.79
C GLN A 7 3.75 -12.09 11.60
N ILE A 8 4.33 -11.92 10.40
CA ILE A 8 3.84 -12.56 9.18
C ILE A 8 4.55 -13.89 8.99
N ALA A 9 3.77 -14.96 8.81
CA ALA A 9 4.29 -16.28 8.52
C ALA A 9 4.61 -16.40 7.03
N GLY A 10 5.78 -16.90 6.69
CA GLY A 10 6.21 -17.06 5.30
C GLY A 10 6.69 -15.77 4.64
N HIS A 11 6.89 -15.82 3.33
CA HIS A 11 7.34 -14.67 2.52
C HIS A 11 8.69 -14.08 2.96
N GLN A 12 9.53 -14.85 3.60
CA GLN A 12 10.76 -14.35 4.21
C GLN A 12 11.63 -13.55 3.24
N ARG A 13 11.81 -14.05 2.02
CA ARG A 13 12.63 -13.39 1.01
C ARG A 13 12.05 -12.02 0.62
N SER A 14 10.76 -11.96 0.38
CA SER A 14 10.09 -10.70 0.03
C SER A 14 10.11 -9.71 1.19
N LEU A 15 9.88 -10.18 2.41
CA LEU A 15 9.93 -9.35 3.61
C LEU A 15 11.33 -8.78 3.83
N ASP A 16 12.38 -9.58 3.63
CA ASP A 16 13.76 -9.13 3.76
C ASP A 16 14.10 -8.04 2.74
N ILE A 17 13.61 -8.14 1.52
CA ILE A 17 13.78 -7.12 0.50
C ILE A 17 13.10 -5.82 0.92
N LEU A 18 11.85 -5.89 1.39
CA LEU A 18 11.11 -4.72 1.86
C LEU A 18 11.80 -4.04 3.05
N ARG A 19 12.27 -4.83 4.00
CA ARG A 19 13.00 -4.31 5.15
C ARG A 19 14.26 -3.56 4.75
N ARG A 20 15.01 -4.12 3.82
CA ARG A 20 16.23 -3.49 3.30
C ARG A 20 15.91 -2.16 2.61
N CYS A 21 14.90 -2.14 1.76
CA CYS A 21 14.47 -0.93 1.08
C CYS A 21 14.02 0.15 2.06
N LEU A 22 13.29 -0.22 3.11
CA LEU A 22 12.87 0.71 4.16
C LEU A 22 14.06 1.28 4.93
N ALA A 23 14.99 0.42 5.34
CA ALA A 23 16.17 0.85 6.09
C ALA A 23 17.07 1.79 5.27
N ASP A 24 17.18 1.54 3.97
CA ASP A 24 18.02 2.32 3.05
C ASP A 24 17.31 3.55 2.46
N GLY A 25 16.03 3.72 2.75
CA GLY A 25 15.23 4.80 2.17
C GLY A 25 15.04 4.69 0.65
N ARG A 26 15.08 3.47 0.12
CA ARG A 26 15.01 3.19 -1.33
C ARG A 26 13.71 2.54 -1.78
N LEU A 27 12.66 2.66 -1.00
CA LEU A 27 11.40 2.07 -1.37
C LEU A 27 10.81 2.80 -2.58
N HIS A 28 10.44 2.04 -3.60
CA HIS A 28 9.82 2.60 -4.79
C HIS A 28 8.43 3.14 -4.48
N HIS A 29 8.03 4.21 -5.15
CA HIS A 29 6.72 4.83 -4.96
C HIS A 29 5.54 3.98 -5.45
N SER A 30 5.80 2.95 -6.22
CA SER A 30 4.78 2.04 -6.75
C SER A 30 5.30 0.60 -6.72
N MET A 31 4.46 -0.31 -6.23
CA MET A 31 4.82 -1.74 -6.14
C MET A 31 3.64 -2.60 -6.54
N ILE A 32 3.96 -3.76 -7.09
CA ILE A 32 2.98 -4.79 -7.42
C ILE A 32 3.27 -6.01 -6.56
N PHE A 33 2.30 -6.41 -5.75
CA PHE A 33 2.36 -7.66 -5.00
C PHE A 33 1.57 -8.71 -5.76
N ASN A 34 2.29 -9.62 -6.41
CA ASN A 34 1.71 -10.68 -7.23
C ASN A 34 1.90 -12.04 -6.56
N GLY A 35 0.90 -12.87 -6.65
CA GLY A 35 0.94 -14.24 -6.13
C GLY A 35 -0.45 -14.85 -6.02
N PRO A 36 -0.54 -16.15 -5.70
CA PRO A 36 -1.82 -16.82 -5.52
C PRO A 36 -2.71 -16.12 -4.50
N GLU A 37 -4.01 -16.30 -4.62
CA GLU A 37 -4.95 -15.79 -3.62
C GLU A 37 -4.68 -16.39 -2.24
N ALA A 38 -5.05 -15.64 -1.20
CA ALA A 38 -4.95 -16.07 0.21
C ALA A 38 -3.52 -16.36 0.72
N VAL A 39 -2.48 -15.84 0.07
CA VAL A 39 -1.10 -15.98 0.56
C VAL A 39 -0.64 -14.84 1.48
N GLY A 40 -1.53 -13.89 1.80
CA GLY A 40 -1.22 -12.81 2.73
C GLY A 40 -0.65 -11.54 2.10
N LYS A 41 -0.86 -11.31 0.81
CA LYS A 41 -0.39 -10.11 0.11
C LYS A 41 -0.92 -8.82 0.76
N ARG A 42 -2.22 -8.81 1.09
CA ARG A 42 -2.85 -7.67 1.77
C ARG A 42 -2.23 -7.43 3.16
N THR A 43 -1.95 -8.49 3.89
CA THR A 43 -1.31 -8.40 5.21
C THR A 43 0.08 -7.75 5.10
N VAL A 44 0.86 -8.14 4.10
CA VAL A 44 2.16 -7.52 3.82
C VAL A 44 2.00 -6.05 3.44
N ALA A 45 1.02 -5.71 2.62
CA ALA A 45 0.74 -4.32 2.23
C ALA A 45 0.38 -3.45 3.43
N VAL A 46 -0.44 -3.95 4.35
CA VAL A 46 -0.80 -3.24 5.58
C VAL A 46 0.43 -3.04 6.47
N ALA A 47 1.26 -4.06 6.63
CA ALA A 47 2.49 -3.96 7.41
C ALA A 47 3.47 -2.95 6.80
N LEU A 48 3.55 -2.89 5.47
CA LEU A 48 4.37 -1.91 4.78
C LEU A 48 3.83 -0.48 4.97
N ALA A 49 2.52 -0.30 4.86
CA ALA A 49 1.89 1.00 5.11
C ALA A 49 2.16 1.48 6.54
N ALA A 50 2.12 0.57 7.50
CA ALA A 50 2.44 0.87 8.89
C ALA A 50 3.90 1.30 9.04
N ALA A 51 4.84 0.58 8.41
CA ALA A 51 6.26 0.92 8.45
C ALA A 51 6.54 2.30 7.83
N LEU A 52 5.84 2.65 6.76
CA LEU A 52 5.99 3.94 6.09
C LEU A 52 5.49 5.13 6.93
N ASN A 53 4.54 4.89 7.83
CA ASN A 53 3.92 5.93 8.64
C ASN A 53 4.26 5.88 10.13
N CYS A 54 4.94 4.84 10.59
CA CYS A 54 5.33 4.70 11.99
C CYS A 54 6.54 5.60 12.29
N PRO A 55 6.43 6.53 13.27
CA PRO A 55 7.56 7.40 13.61
C PRO A 55 8.71 6.66 14.30
N ARG A 56 8.48 5.43 14.77
CA ARG A 56 9.49 4.57 15.43
C ARG A 56 10.02 3.48 14.51
N ALA A 57 9.61 3.48 13.23
CA ALA A 57 10.04 2.44 12.29
C ALA A 57 11.51 2.58 11.92
N SER A 58 12.20 1.45 11.83
CA SER A 58 13.49 1.34 11.18
C SER A 58 13.36 0.50 9.91
N ASP A 59 13.19 -0.80 10.07
CA ASP A 59 12.93 -1.76 8.99
C ASP A 59 11.53 -2.38 9.08
N GLU A 60 10.79 -2.08 10.14
CA GLU A 60 9.38 -2.43 10.30
C GLU A 60 8.70 -1.48 11.29
N ALA A 61 7.37 -1.50 11.32
CA ALA A 61 6.59 -0.71 12.27
C ALA A 61 6.75 -1.22 13.70
N CYS A 62 6.55 -0.33 14.68
CA CYS A 62 6.60 -0.74 16.10
C CYS A 62 5.38 -1.56 16.54
N GLY A 63 4.25 -1.40 15.85
CA GLY A 63 3.01 -2.13 16.14
C GLY A 63 2.17 -1.58 17.28
N SER A 64 2.65 -0.58 18.02
CA SER A 64 2.00 -0.10 19.23
C SER A 64 1.74 1.41 19.31
N CYS A 65 2.33 2.21 18.41
CA CYS A 65 2.10 3.65 18.41
C CYS A 65 0.69 3.99 17.87
N PRO A 66 0.21 5.23 18.07
CA PRO A 66 -1.11 5.62 17.56
C PRO A 66 -1.28 5.41 16.06
N SER A 67 -0.26 5.66 15.26
CA SER A 67 -0.29 5.43 13.81
C SER A 67 -0.51 3.95 13.49
N CYS A 68 0.28 3.05 14.10
CA CYS A 68 0.13 1.61 13.91
C CYS A 68 -1.25 1.11 14.33
N ARG A 69 -1.78 1.61 15.44
CA ARG A 69 -3.11 1.24 15.92
C ARG A 69 -4.21 1.67 14.97
N LYS A 70 -4.11 2.86 14.41
CA LYS A 70 -5.08 3.35 13.42
C LYS A 70 -5.04 2.52 12.13
N ILE A 71 -3.85 2.14 11.68
CA ILE A 71 -3.69 1.31 10.50
C ILE A 71 -4.27 -0.09 10.74
N GLU A 72 -4.00 -0.68 11.91
CA GLU A 72 -4.57 -1.96 12.29
C GLU A 72 -6.10 -1.93 12.27
N LYS A 73 -6.70 -0.85 12.73
CA LYS A 73 -8.16 -0.64 12.73
C LYS A 73 -8.71 -0.14 11.38
N GLN A 74 -7.85 0.10 10.41
CA GLN A 74 -8.22 0.62 9.08
C GLN A 74 -8.87 2.01 9.14
N ILE A 75 -8.45 2.85 10.05
CA ILE A 75 -8.96 4.21 10.24
C ILE A 75 -7.90 5.30 10.08
N HIS A 76 -6.69 4.94 9.63
CA HIS A 76 -5.64 5.93 9.40
C HIS A 76 -6.00 6.79 8.18
N PRO A 77 -5.98 8.14 8.30
CA PRO A 77 -6.42 9.01 7.21
C PRO A 77 -5.50 9.00 5.99
N ASP A 78 -4.24 8.60 6.15
CA ASP A 78 -3.26 8.57 5.07
C ASP A 78 -3.08 7.19 4.43
N VAL A 79 -3.82 6.18 4.89
CA VAL A 79 -3.82 4.84 4.30
C VAL A 79 -5.19 4.55 3.74
N ARG A 80 -5.27 4.47 2.42
CA ARG A 80 -6.53 4.27 1.70
C ARG A 80 -6.56 2.91 1.07
N TYR A 81 -7.72 2.27 1.14
CA TYR A 81 -7.94 0.95 0.56
C TYR A 81 -8.94 1.06 -0.57
N LEU A 82 -8.56 0.63 -1.77
CA LEU A 82 -9.49 0.38 -2.84
C LEU A 82 -9.80 -1.11 -2.84
N THR A 83 -10.98 -1.45 -2.35
CA THR A 83 -11.46 -2.83 -2.35
C THR A 83 -12.54 -3.00 -3.40
N LEU A 84 -12.69 -4.21 -3.88
CA LEU A 84 -13.68 -4.53 -4.88
C LEU A 84 -15.07 -4.55 -4.25
N GLU A 85 -15.89 -3.54 -4.54
CA GLU A 85 -17.29 -3.50 -4.14
C GLU A 85 -18.19 -4.13 -5.21
N ARG A 86 -17.71 -4.17 -6.44
CA ARG A 86 -18.38 -4.74 -7.61
C ARG A 86 -17.37 -5.62 -8.38
N THR A 87 -17.79 -6.18 -9.47
CA THR A 87 -16.94 -7.05 -10.30
C THR A 87 -15.78 -6.33 -10.97
N VAL A 88 -15.83 -4.99 -11.06
CA VAL A 88 -14.82 -4.16 -11.74
C VAL A 88 -14.52 -2.92 -10.90
N ILE A 89 -13.23 -2.54 -10.83
CA ILE A 89 -12.80 -1.28 -10.23
C ILE A 89 -12.97 -0.18 -11.29
N PRO A 90 -13.89 0.78 -11.09
CA PRO A 90 -14.20 1.80 -12.10
C PRO A 90 -13.15 2.91 -12.15
N ILE A 91 -13.11 3.63 -13.29
CA ILE A 91 -12.21 4.76 -13.48
C ILE A 91 -12.36 5.85 -12.41
N ASP A 92 -13.58 6.11 -11.93
CA ASP A 92 -13.82 7.15 -10.93
C ASP A 92 -13.08 6.88 -9.62
N ALA A 93 -12.93 5.61 -9.23
CA ALA A 93 -12.16 5.24 -8.04
C ALA A 93 -10.67 5.60 -8.22
N ILE A 94 -10.13 5.36 -9.40
CA ILE A 94 -8.73 5.69 -9.73
C ILE A 94 -8.54 7.20 -9.86
N ARG A 95 -9.49 7.92 -10.41
CA ARG A 95 -9.45 9.39 -10.47
C ARG A 95 -9.40 10.01 -9.08
N ARG A 96 -10.21 9.52 -8.14
CA ARG A 96 -10.16 9.97 -6.74
C ARG A 96 -8.82 9.67 -6.11
N LEU A 97 -8.27 8.49 -6.35
CA LEU A 97 -6.95 8.12 -5.87
C LEU A 97 -5.89 9.10 -6.36
N ARG A 98 -5.92 9.46 -7.64
CA ARG A 98 -4.99 10.44 -8.21
C ARG A 98 -5.11 11.80 -7.58
N GLU A 99 -6.33 12.26 -7.34
CA GLU A 99 -6.57 13.54 -6.67
C GLU A 99 -6.00 13.53 -5.24
N GLU A 100 -6.30 12.47 -4.49
CA GLU A 100 -5.79 12.33 -3.12
C GLU A 100 -4.26 12.19 -3.08
N ALA A 101 -3.67 11.51 -4.04
CA ALA A 101 -2.22 11.32 -4.10
C ALA A 101 -1.44 12.62 -4.34
N ALA A 102 -2.08 13.64 -4.90
CA ALA A 102 -1.47 14.94 -5.14
C ALA A 102 -1.31 15.77 -3.86
N TYR A 103 -2.04 15.42 -2.80
CA TYR A 103 -1.99 16.15 -1.53
C TYR A 103 -0.97 15.55 -0.58
N ARG A 104 -0.47 16.39 0.34
CA ARG A 104 0.43 15.97 1.41
C ARG A 104 -0.33 15.05 2.38
N PRO A 105 0.38 14.15 3.10
CA PRO A 105 -0.22 13.38 4.17
C PRO A 105 -0.89 14.29 5.21
N PHE A 106 -2.01 13.84 5.74
CA PHE A 106 -2.76 14.56 6.75
C PHE A 106 -2.04 14.55 8.11
N GLU A 107 -1.59 13.37 8.55
CA GLU A 107 -0.89 13.21 9.83
C GLU A 107 0.32 12.28 9.76
N GLY A 108 0.40 11.42 8.75
CA GLY A 108 1.50 10.48 8.57
C GLY A 108 2.65 11.08 7.77
N ARG A 109 3.57 10.21 7.38
CA ARG A 109 4.74 10.59 6.56
C ARG A 109 4.45 10.42 5.07
N ARG A 110 3.65 9.42 4.72
CA ARG A 110 3.32 9.10 3.33
C ARG A 110 1.87 8.70 3.19
N ARG A 111 1.26 9.13 2.10
CA ARG A 111 -0.04 8.59 1.71
C ARG A 111 0.19 7.25 1.04
N VAL A 112 -0.48 6.22 1.53
CA VAL A 112 -0.39 4.86 0.99
C VAL A 112 -1.74 4.46 0.42
N PHE A 113 -1.73 4.02 -0.82
CA PHE A 113 -2.91 3.53 -1.51
C PHE A 113 -2.73 2.05 -1.80
N ILE A 114 -3.61 1.24 -1.25
CA ILE A 114 -3.60 -0.21 -1.44
C ILE A 114 -4.78 -0.56 -2.34
N VAL A 115 -4.48 -1.00 -3.56
CA VAL A 115 -5.49 -1.41 -4.52
C VAL A 115 -5.52 -2.93 -4.55
N ASP A 116 -6.53 -3.51 -3.91
CA ASP A 116 -6.74 -4.95 -3.89
C ASP A 116 -7.44 -5.40 -5.17
N GLN A 117 -7.11 -6.60 -5.63
CA GLN A 117 -7.64 -7.17 -6.87
C GLN A 117 -7.44 -6.22 -8.08
N ALA A 118 -6.23 -5.70 -8.22
CA ALA A 118 -5.90 -4.70 -9.23
C ALA A 118 -6.17 -5.17 -10.67
N ALA A 119 -6.12 -6.48 -10.93
CA ALA A 119 -6.44 -7.04 -12.24
C ALA A 119 -7.89 -6.79 -12.68
N ARG A 120 -8.76 -6.43 -11.75
CA ARG A 120 -10.18 -6.14 -12.03
C ARG A 120 -10.47 -4.66 -12.32
N MET A 121 -9.44 -3.85 -12.51
CA MET A 121 -9.64 -2.49 -12.99
C MET A 121 -10.18 -2.51 -14.44
N SER A 122 -11.08 -1.56 -14.74
CA SER A 122 -11.49 -1.34 -16.13
C SER A 122 -10.29 -0.87 -16.96
N ILE A 123 -10.37 -0.96 -18.28
CA ILE A 123 -9.31 -0.46 -19.16
C ILE A 123 -9.07 1.03 -18.95
N ASP A 124 -10.14 1.80 -18.79
CA ASP A 124 -10.05 3.24 -18.53
C ASP A 124 -9.39 3.52 -17.18
N ALA A 125 -9.70 2.72 -16.16
CA ALA A 125 -9.05 2.82 -14.84
C ALA A 125 -7.55 2.52 -14.94
N GLN A 126 -7.16 1.48 -15.68
CA GLN A 126 -5.76 1.14 -15.90
C GLN A 126 -5.01 2.27 -16.60
N ASN A 127 -5.60 2.88 -17.63
CA ASN A 127 -5.00 4.01 -18.32
C ASN A 127 -4.84 5.24 -17.43
N ALA A 128 -5.83 5.52 -16.58
CA ALA A 128 -5.76 6.61 -15.62
C ALA A 128 -4.66 6.36 -14.58
N LEU A 129 -4.46 5.11 -14.15
CA LEU A 129 -3.43 4.73 -13.21
C LEU A 129 -2.02 4.90 -13.79
N LEU A 130 -1.84 4.59 -15.08
CA LEU A 130 -0.56 4.77 -15.76
C LEU A 130 -0.05 6.20 -15.64
N LYS A 131 -0.91 7.20 -15.72
CA LYS A 131 -0.54 8.60 -15.54
C LYS A 131 -0.01 8.86 -14.12
N THR A 132 -0.60 8.24 -13.13
CA THR A 132 -0.15 8.35 -11.73
C THR A 132 1.24 7.72 -11.57
N LEU A 133 1.49 6.61 -12.25
CA LEU A 133 2.79 5.92 -12.21
C LEU A 133 3.88 6.72 -12.92
N GLU A 134 3.54 7.45 -13.98
CA GLU A 134 4.48 8.29 -14.73
C GLU A 134 4.85 9.57 -13.98
N GLU A 135 3.92 10.12 -13.21
CA GLU A 135 4.08 11.37 -12.46
C GLU A 135 3.81 11.15 -10.97
N PRO A 136 4.66 10.38 -10.26
CA PRO A 136 4.40 10.07 -8.87
C PRO A 136 4.62 11.28 -7.97
N SER A 137 3.80 11.39 -6.93
CA SER A 137 4.06 12.31 -5.83
C SER A 137 5.15 11.75 -4.92
N ALA A 138 6.09 12.59 -4.47
CA ALA A 138 7.16 12.18 -3.58
C ALA A 138 6.65 11.68 -2.22
N SER A 139 5.45 12.09 -1.80
CA SER A 139 4.87 11.75 -0.51
C SER A 139 3.85 10.62 -0.56
N SER A 140 3.65 9.99 -1.71
CA SER A 140 2.70 8.89 -1.84
C SER A 140 3.36 7.58 -2.25
N CYS A 141 2.71 6.48 -1.91
CA CYS A 141 3.12 5.12 -2.26
C CYS A 141 1.91 4.32 -2.70
N LEU A 142 2.02 3.68 -3.85
CA LEU A 142 0.95 2.88 -4.43
C LEU A 142 1.31 1.40 -4.37
N ILE A 143 0.43 0.59 -3.79
CA ILE A 143 0.61 -0.86 -3.70
C ILE A 143 -0.55 -1.52 -4.45
N LEU A 144 -0.24 -2.21 -5.53
CA LEU A 144 -1.21 -2.99 -6.29
C LEU A 144 -1.11 -4.46 -5.89
N ILE A 145 -2.23 -5.06 -5.55
CA ILE A 145 -2.30 -6.47 -5.18
C ILE A 145 -3.05 -7.22 -6.28
N THR A 146 -2.41 -8.26 -6.80
CA THR A 146 -3.00 -9.04 -7.88
C THR A 146 -2.61 -10.52 -7.77
N SER A 147 -3.47 -11.39 -8.28
CA SER A 147 -3.15 -12.80 -8.49
C SER A 147 -2.85 -13.11 -9.95
N ARG A 148 -2.90 -12.10 -10.83
CA ARG A 148 -2.63 -12.20 -12.26
C ARG A 148 -1.80 -10.99 -12.71
N LEU A 149 -0.81 -11.25 -13.51
CA LEU A 149 -0.09 -10.22 -14.23
C LEU A 149 -0.62 -10.06 -15.64
#